data_8736c4e95eb697f6de533c6c8c3f2c73
#
_entry.id   8736c4e95eb697f6de533c6c8c3f2c73
#
_cell.length_a   1.000
_cell.length_b   1.000
_cell.length_c   1.000
_cell.angle_alpha   90.00
_cell.angle_beta   90.00
_cell.angle_gamma   90.00
#
_symmetry.space_group_name_H-M   'P 1'
#
loop_
_entity.id
_entity.type
_entity.pdbx_description
1 polymer ?
#
loop_
_entity_poly.entity_id
_entity_poly.type
_entity_poly.pdbx_seq_one_letter_code
_entity_poly.pdbx_strand_id
1 'polypeptide(L)'
;MRTSSLSERPEQQRPRRLADWLNPTGERKVHSLVDKIYQRKNLAVAWEKVKRNRGAGGIDGVDVAAVEADLEGNLERLHVELKEGTYAPQPVLQHHIPKAGKPGEFRALGIPTIYDRVCQQAILNRLEPIFEPIFDDANFGYRSGRSTKDALKKIWRELDAGNEWVVDADLRDFFGSVDHDKLLTLVNQRVSDGRVLGLIKQILEAGCVANGTRRATEDGVPQGGVISPLMSNILLTPFDREMRRKGFRVTRYADDWVVTCQSRREAQAALAAAERILEQLGVTLHVGKTRIVHVRHGFEFLGYKIKRGQRSLRLPAEKIRSGVRAGDLYAFPRTKSIQHFKDQIRRRTRRKAPVTTHELIAEINPVIRGWGLYFCKAHVRRLFHRLDRWIVRRLWSHRFKRWRNTGWKRLPERRLYGEYGLVKLIALIPSLNLR
;
A
#
# COMPACT_ATOMS: atom_id res chain seq x y z
N MET A 1 -37.57 17.09 -48.90
CA MET A 1 -36.43 17.55 -48.11
C MET A 1 -36.00 16.43 -47.19
N ARG A 2 -34.91 15.73 -47.52
CA ARG A 2 -34.31 14.70 -46.70
C ARG A 2 -33.01 15.29 -46.14
N THR A 3 -32.97 15.56 -44.83
CA THR A 3 -31.77 15.96 -44.12
C THR A 3 -31.01 14.68 -43.74
N SER A 4 -29.88 14.46 -44.39
CA SER A 4 -28.92 13.42 -44.07
C SER A 4 -28.14 13.83 -42.85
N SER A 5 -28.33 13.12 -41.73
CA SER A 5 -27.44 13.19 -40.55
C SER A 5 -26.12 12.51 -40.88
N LEU A 6 -25.09 13.30 -41.06
CA LEU A 6 -23.71 12.83 -41.08
C LEU A 6 -23.35 12.28 -39.66
N SER A 7 -23.21 10.95 -39.56
CA SER A 7 -22.64 10.32 -38.39
C SER A 7 -21.16 10.68 -38.33
N GLU A 8 -20.79 11.52 -37.39
CA GLU A 8 -19.39 11.76 -37.03
C GLU A 8 -18.74 10.43 -36.65
N ARG A 9 -17.77 9.98 -37.44
CA ARG A 9 -16.90 8.87 -37.11
C ARG A 9 -16.07 9.31 -35.88
N PRO A 10 -15.93 8.47 -34.84
CA PRO A 10 -15.07 8.81 -33.72
C PRO A 10 -13.64 9.01 -34.26
N GLU A 11 -13.08 10.19 -34.05
CA GLU A 11 -11.68 10.50 -34.34
C GLU A 11 -10.78 9.40 -33.76
N GLN A 12 -10.04 8.72 -34.63
CA GLN A 12 -8.98 7.80 -34.21
C GLN A 12 -7.92 8.62 -33.48
N GLN A 13 -8.04 8.71 -32.17
CA GLN A 13 -7.07 9.41 -31.33
C GLN A 13 -5.71 8.72 -31.51
N ARG A 14 -4.76 9.46 -32.08
CA ARG A 14 -3.35 9.05 -32.17
C ARG A 14 -2.88 8.56 -30.80
N PRO A 15 -2.04 7.50 -30.71
CA PRO A 15 -1.47 7.06 -29.44
C PRO A 15 -0.75 8.25 -28.81
N ARG A 16 -1.18 8.65 -27.61
CA ARG A 16 -0.57 9.77 -26.89
C ARG A 16 0.88 9.42 -26.58
N ARG A 17 1.80 10.35 -26.82
CA ARG A 17 3.20 10.21 -26.40
C ARG A 17 3.27 10.21 -24.88
N LEU A 18 4.27 9.55 -24.31
CA LEU A 18 4.53 9.56 -22.86
C LEU A 18 4.55 11.01 -22.31
N ALA A 19 5.06 11.94 -23.11
CA ALA A 19 5.10 13.37 -22.82
C ALA A 19 3.74 14.03 -22.56
N ASP A 20 2.62 13.43 -22.99
CA ASP A 20 1.28 14.04 -22.89
C ASP A 20 0.38 13.38 -21.83
N TRP A 21 0.85 12.31 -21.21
CA TRP A 21 -0.02 11.44 -20.41
C TRP A 21 -0.53 12.07 -19.11
N LEU A 22 0.24 12.94 -18.45
CA LEU A 22 -0.18 13.62 -17.23
C LEU A 22 -0.69 15.05 -17.46
N ASN A 23 -0.43 15.61 -18.63
CA ASN A 23 -0.88 16.95 -19.00
C ASN A 23 -1.50 16.96 -20.41
N PRO A 24 -2.58 16.23 -20.65
CA PRO A 24 -3.17 16.08 -21.99
C PRO A 24 -3.81 17.36 -22.52
N THR A 25 -4.15 18.30 -21.64
CA THR A 25 -4.79 19.59 -21.97
C THR A 25 -3.77 20.72 -22.15
N GLY A 26 -2.47 20.45 -21.91
CA GLY A 26 -1.42 21.47 -22.00
C GLY A 26 -1.52 22.56 -20.93
N GLU A 27 -2.09 22.24 -19.75
CA GLU A 27 -2.19 23.18 -18.64
C GLU A 27 -0.82 23.72 -18.23
N ARG A 28 -0.83 24.96 -17.72
CA ARG A 28 0.40 25.66 -17.30
C ARG A 28 1.14 24.84 -16.23
N LYS A 29 2.43 24.61 -16.49
CA LYS A 29 3.33 23.93 -15.55
C LYS A 29 3.75 24.87 -14.42
N VAL A 30 4.12 24.29 -13.29
CA VAL A 30 4.73 25.05 -12.19
C VAL A 30 6.21 25.23 -12.47
N HIS A 31 6.65 26.48 -12.66
CA HIS A 31 8.04 26.82 -13.04
C HIS A 31 8.92 27.22 -11.85
N SER A 32 8.35 27.68 -10.75
CA SER A 32 9.08 28.12 -9.55
C SER A 32 8.48 27.43 -8.32
N LEU A 33 9.20 26.46 -7.80
CA LEU A 33 8.75 25.65 -6.66
C LEU A 33 9.85 25.46 -5.62
N VAL A 34 11.12 25.49 -6.02
CA VAL A 34 12.25 25.26 -5.11
C VAL A 34 12.28 26.27 -3.96
N ASP A 35 11.94 27.52 -4.22
CA ASP A 35 11.83 28.59 -3.23
C ASP A 35 10.82 28.25 -2.11
N LYS A 36 9.73 27.59 -2.45
CA LYS A 36 8.70 27.12 -1.51
C LYS A 36 9.11 25.86 -0.75
N ILE A 37 10.02 25.04 -1.35
CA ILE A 37 10.53 23.83 -0.71
C ILE A 37 11.44 24.21 0.46
N TYR A 38 12.41 25.10 0.25
CA TYR A 38 13.39 25.47 1.28
C TYR A 38 12.90 26.50 2.30
N GLN A 39 11.68 27.03 2.16
CA GLN A 39 11.10 27.91 3.18
C GLN A 39 11.18 27.27 4.56
N ARG A 40 11.67 28.04 5.56
CA ARG A 40 11.81 27.60 6.94
C ARG A 40 10.53 26.99 7.50
N LYS A 41 9.38 27.62 7.25
CA LYS A 41 8.07 27.10 7.64
C LYS A 41 7.79 25.70 7.04
N ASN A 42 8.16 25.46 5.78
CA ASN A 42 7.96 24.17 5.15
C ASN A 42 8.90 23.10 5.72
N LEU A 43 10.16 23.46 6.00
CA LEU A 43 11.13 22.56 6.64
C LEU A 43 10.70 22.18 8.05
N ALA A 44 10.18 23.14 8.84
CA ALA A 44 9.63 22.86 10.17
C ALA A 44 8.44 21.89 10.11
N VAL A 45 7.49 22.10 9.17
CA VAL A 45 6.37 21.17 8.94
C VAL A 45 6.87 19.78 8.49
N ALA A 46 7.91 19.73 7.66
CA ALA A 46 8.52 18.47 7.23
C ALA A 46 9.16 17.72 8.40
N TRP A 47 9.89 18.42 9.26
CA TRP A 47 10.44 17.86 10.49
C TRP A 47 9.39 17.22 11.38
N GLU A 48 8.29 17.94 11.69
CA GLU A 48 7.22 17.41 12.53
C GLU A 48 6.62 16.10 11.99
N LYS A 49 6.48 15.99 10.67
CA LYS A 49 6.01 14.75 10.03
C LYS A 49 7.03 13.61 10.17
N VAL A 50 8.32 13.89 9.95
CA VAL A 50 9.41 12.91 10.08
C VAL A 50 9.55 12.45 11.53
N LYS A 51 9.56 13.37 12.50
CA LYS A 51 9.61 13.09 13.94
C LYS A 51 8.48 12.18 14.38
N ARG A 52 7.25 12.43 13.94
CA ARG A 52 6.07 11.62 14.28
C ARG A 52 6.20 10.16 13.87
N ASN A 53 6.92 9.87 12.78
CA ASN A 53 7.11 8.52 12.29
C ASN A 53 8.11 7.69 13.10
N ARG A 54 8.91 8.30 13.99
CA ARG A 54 9.86 7.62 14.91
C ARG A 54 10.73 6.58 14.19
N GLY A 55 11.21 6.89 12.99
CA GLY A 55 12.02 5.97 12.20
C GLY A 55 13.45 5.85 12.73
N ALA A 56 14.10 4.73 12.46
CA ALA A 56 15.52 4.51 12.79
C ALA A 56 16.43 5.47 12.02
N GLY A 57 17.63 5.72 12.49
CA GLY A 57 18.70 6.47 11.80
C GLY A 57 19.06 5.85 10.46
N GLY A 58 19.68 6.66 9.58
CA GLY A 58 20.20 6.22 8.29
C GLY A 58 21.64 5.69 8.40
N ILE A 59 22.40 5.87 7.32
CA ILE A 59 23.80 5.42 7.26
C ILE A 59 24.73 6.18 8.23
N ASP A 60 24.34 7.40 8.59
CA ASP A 60 25.03 8.27 9.55
C ASP A 60 24.83 7.85 11.02
N GLY A 61 23.92 6.90 11.28
CA GLY A 61 23.57 6.48 12.63
C GLY A 61 22.83 7.52 13.47
N VAL A 62 22.53 8.71 12.89
CA VAL A 62 21.88 9.82 13.59
C VAL A 62 20.39 9.49 13.76
N ASP A 63 19.89 9.52 14.97
CA ASP A 63 18.49 9.27 15.29
C ASP A 63 17.67 10.58 15.41
N VAL A 64 16.36 10.43 15.65
CA VAL A 64 15.45 11.59 15.78
C VAL A 64 15.82 12.48 16.96
N ALA A 65 16.29 11.90 18.09
CA ALA A 65 16.65 12.66 19.27
C ALA A 65 17.92 13.49 19.06
N ALA A 66 18.91 12.93 18.36
CA ALA A 66 20.14 13.66 18.02
C ALA A 66 19.88 14.84 17.07
N VAL A 67 18.99 14.70 16.08
CA VAL A 67 18.59 15.83 15.21
C VAL A 67 17.80 16.87 16.00
N GLU A 68 16.96 16.45 16.94
CA GLU A 68 16.15 17.35 17.76
C GLU A 68 17.02 18.20 18.71
N ALA A 69 18.14 17.67 19.18
CA ALA A 69 19.07 18.37 20.07
C ALA A 69 19.67 19.63 19.43
N ASP A 70 19.84 19.66 18.09
CA ASP A 70 20.27 20.83 17.32
C ASP A 70 19.32 21.06 16.13
N LEU A 71 18.05 21.22 16.41
CA LEU A 71 17.03 21.32 15.37
C LEU A 71 17.20 22.57 14.50
N GLU A 72 17.40 23.73 15.16
CA GLU A 72 17.54 25.00 14.43
C GLU A 72 18.78 25.02 13.54
N GLY A 73 19.93 24.52 14.02
CA GLY A 73 21.13 24.39 13.21
C GLY A 73 20.96 23.45 12.02
N ASN A 74 20.29 22.32 12.22
CA ASN A 74 20.01 21.35 11.14
C ASN A 74 19.04 21.92 10.09
N LEU A 75 17.98 22.63 10.51
CA LEU A 75 17.02 23.23 9.58
C LEU A 75 17.63 24.43 8.85
N GLU A 76 18.47 25.25 9.54
CA GLU A 76 19.22 26.32 8.89
C GLU A 76 20.15 25.81 7.83
N ARG A 77 20.96 24.81 8.15
CA ARG A 77 21.87 24.20 7.19
C ARG A 77 21.11 23.69 5.96
N LEU A 78 20.02 22.95 6.15
CA LEU A 78 19.19 22.44 5.05
C LEU A 78 18.60 23.59 4.21
N HIS A 79 18.16 24.68 4.86
CA HIS A 79 17.66 25.87 4.18
C HIS A 79 18.72 26.46 3.25
N VAL A 80 19.94 26.67 3.78
CA VAL A 80 21.06 27.26 3.01
C VAL A 80 21.48 26.33 1.87
N GLU A 81 21.70 25.04 2.15
CA GLU A 81 22.10 24.06 1.13
C GLU A 81 21.07 23.97 -0.02
N LEU A 82 19.77 23.93 0.30
CA LEU A 82 18.72 23.91 -0.72
C LEU A 82 18.62 25.24 -1.48
N LYS A 83 18.82 26.37 -0.83
CA LYS A 83 18.80 27.71 -1.44
C LYS A 83 19.98 27.90 -2.40
N GLU A 84 21.15 27.48 -2.00
CA GLU A 84 22.41 27.62 -2.79
C GLU A 84 22.56 26.49 -3.83
N GLY A 85 21.81 25.37 -3.69
CA GLY A 85 21.90 24.21 -4.57
C GLY A 85 23.07 23.30 -4.26
N THR A 86 23.61 23.37 -3.06
CA THR A 86 24.75 22.57 -2.58
C THR A 86 24.30 21.28 -1.84
N TYR A 87 23.00 21.12 -1.59
CA TYR A 87 22.45 19.91 -0.98
C TYR A 87 22.78 18.67 -1.80
N ALA A 88 23.31 17.65 -1.15
CA ALA A 88 23.61 16.34 -1.72
C ALA A 88 23.06 15.23 -0.81
N PRO A 89 22.11 14.39 -1.28
CA PRO A 89 21.56 13.31 -0.49
C PRO A 89 22.60 12.23 -0.22
N GLN A 90 22.56 11.65 0.98
CA GLN A 90 23.41 10.52 1.32
C GLN A 90 22.81 9.20 0.79
N PRO A 91 23.66 8.17 0.55
CA PRO A 91 23.19 6.85 0.19
C PRO A 91 22.26 6.27 1.25
N VAL A 92 21.22 5.54 0.82
CA VAL A 92 20.31 4.91 1.76
C VAL A 92 20.93 3.67 2.41
N LEU A 93 20.73 3.49 3.71
CA LEU A 93 21.12 2.26 4.41
C LEU A 93 20.16 1.13 4.02
N GLN A 94 20.68 0.09 3.37
CA GLN A 94 19.87 -1.05 2.97
C GLN A 94 19.69 -2.04 4.13
N HIS A 95 18.46 -2.28 4.53
CA HIS A 95 18.08 -3.26 5.54
C HIS A 95 17.20 -4.36 4.94
N HIS A 96 17.52 -5.64 5.24
CA HIS A 96 16.78 -6.77 4.71
C HIS A 96 15.68 -7.22 5.67
N ILE A 97 14.41 -7.08 5.26
CA ILE A 97 13.24 -7.52 6.03
C ILE A 97 12.75 -8.85 5.46
N PRO A 98 12.60 -9.90 6.31
CA PRO A 98 12.06 -11.18 5.85
C PRO A 98 10.65 -11.03 5.25
N LYS A 99 10.40 -11.58 4.08
CA LYS A 99 9.05 -11.59 3.48
C LYS A 99 8.15 -12.51 4.27
N ALA A 100 6.98 -11.99 4.67
CA ALA A 100 6.01 -12.78 5.43
C ALA A 100 5.55 -14.03 4.66
N GLY A 101 5.71 -15.22 5.29
CA GLY A 101 5.29 -16.50 4.71
C GLY A 101 6.17 -17.04 3.58
N LYS A 102 7.39 -16.53 3.43
CA LYS A 102 8.39 -17.00 2.48
C LYS A 102 9.76 -17.12 3.17
N PRO A 103 10.08 -18.26 3.77
CA PRO A 103 11.38 -18.48 4.42
C PRO A 103 12.51 -18.30 3.40
N GLY A 104 13.54 -17.54 3.79
CA GLY A 104 14.71 -17.29 2.93
C GLY A 104 14.56 -16.14 1.92
N GLU A 105 13.33 -15.62 1.67
CA GLU A 105 13.15 -14.42 0.86
C GLU A 105 13.13 -13.16 1.72
N PHE A 106 13.87 -12.13 1.26
CA PHE A 106 13.96 -10.83 1.92
C PHE A 106 13.45 -9.72 1.00
N ARG A 107 13.02 -8.64 1.60
CA ARG A 107 12.74 -7.37 0.93
C ARG A 107 13.81 -6.38 1.36
N ALA A 108 14.47 -5.75 0.44
CA ALA A 108 15.41 -4.67 0.71
C ALA A 108 14.61 -3.39 1.04
N LEU A 109 14.83 -2.83 2.22
CA LEU A 109 14.29 -1.54 2.63
C LEU A 109 15.43 -0.54 2.65
N GLY A 110 15.31 0.56 1.91
CA GLY A 110 16.26 1.67 1.96
C GLY A 110 15.87 2.66 3.07
N ILE A 111 16.78 2.94 3.96
CA ILE A 111 16.58 3.85 5.09
C ILE A 111 17.42 5.11 4.85
N PRO A 112 16.84 6.24 4.37
CA PRO A 112 17.55 7.51 4.24
C PRO A 112 17.92 8.06 5.63
N THR A 113 18.89 8.97 5.69
CA THR A 113 19.19 9.73 6.91
C THR A 113 17.96 10.53 7.37
N ILE A 114 17.90 10.91 8.64
CA ILE A 114 16.82 11.77 9.13
C ILE A 114 16.84 13.12 8.37
N TYR A 115 18.01 13.65 8.11
CA TYR A 115 18.20 14.88 7.35
C TYR A 115 17.62 14.80 5.94
N ASP A 116 17.94 13.73 5.20
CA ASP A 116 17.37 13.49 3.86
C ASP A 116 15.86 13.26 3.89
N ARG A 117 15.32 12.63 4.95
CA ARG A 117 13.87 12.48 5.10
C ARG A 117 13.17 13.81 5.28
N VAL A 118 13.79 14.78 5.98
CA VAL A 118 13.24 16.14 6.11
C VAL A 118 13.23 16.82 4.75
N CYS A 119 14.31 16.72 3.99
CA CYS A 119 14.38 17.25 2.61
C CYS A 119 13.30 16.62 1.71
N GLN A 120 13.21 15.29 1.67
CA GLN A 120 12.20 14.55 0.89
C GLN A 120 10.78 14.92 1.30
N GLN A 121 10.53 15.09 2.60
CA GLN A 121 9.22 15.49 3.11
C GLN A 121 8.89 16.94 2.73
N ALA A 122 9.87 17.83 2.72
CA ALA A 122 9.67 19.21 2.27
C ALA A 122 9.32 19.29 0.79
N ILE A 123 9.97 18.46 -0.05
CA ILE A 123 9.63 18.29 -1.46
C ILE A 123 8.21 17.71 -1.59
N LEU A 124 7.89 16.63 -0.86
CA LEU A 124 6.59 15.98 -0.88
C LEU A 124 5.46 16.93 -0.52
N ASN A 125 5.63 17.78 0.50
CA ASN A 125 4.64 18.77 0.91
C ASN A 125 4.23 19.72 -0.22
N ARG A 126 5.11 19.95 -1.20
CA ARG A 126 4.87 20.85 -2.33
C ARG A 126 4.44 20.13 -3.61
N LEU A 127 4.87 18.90 -3.82
CA LEU A 127 4.52 18.12 -4.99
C LEU A 127 3.14 17.44 -4.83
N GLU A 128 2.83 16.91 -3.66
CA GLU A 128 1.56 16.19 -3.43
C GLU A 128 0.32 16.99 -3.85
N PRO A 129 0.15 18.28 -3.48
CA PRO A 129 -1.00 19.08 -3.91
C PRO A 129 -1.09 19.31 -5.42
N ILE A 130 0.03 19.22 -6.15
CA ILE A 130 0.06 19.38 -7.61
C ILE A 130 -0.39 18.09 -8.30
N PHE A 131 0.02 16.92 -7.78
CA PHE A 131 -0.23 15.63 -8.40
C PHE A 131 -1.51 14.95 -7.92
N GLU A 132 -1.93 15.16 -6.68
CA GLU A 132 -3.13 14.50 -6.11
C GLU A 132 -4.40 14.70 -6.97
N PRO A 133 -4.70 15.91 -7.52
CA PRO A 133 -5.88 16.12 -8.35
C PRO A 133 -5.85 15.39 -9.70
N ILE A 134 -4.65 15.01 -10.17
CA ILE A 134 -4.49 14.33 -11.47
C ILE A 134 -4.44 12.81 -11.35
N PHE A 135 -4.33 12.27 -10.15
CA PHE A 135 -4.38 10.83 -9.95
C PHE A 135 -5.77 10.27 -10.28
N ASP A 136 -5.77 9.13 -10.95
CA ASP A 136 -6.99 8.47 -11.37
C ASP A 136 -7.79 7.90 -10.18
N ASP A 137 -9.11 7.81 -10.33
CA ASP A 137 -10.00 7.21 -9.32
C ASP A 137 -9.85 5.70 -9.16
N ALA A 138 -9.13 5.04 -10.08
CA ALA A 138 -8.75 3.65 -9.94
C ALA A 138 -7.69 3.43 -8.85
N ASN A 139 -6.91 4.48 -8.51
CA ASN A 139 -5.84 4.42 -7.53
C ASN A 139 -6.30 4.77 -6.11
N PHE A 140 -6.05 3.86 -5.18
CA PHE A 140 -6.37 3.98 -3.74
C PHE A 140 -5.14 3.96 -2.84
N GLY A 141 -3.95 3.62 -3.37
CA GLY A 141 -2.72 3.50 -2.59
C GLY A 141 -1.98 4.83 -2.41
N TYR A 142 -1.44 5.05 -1.22
CA TYR A 142 -0.62 6.22 -0.90
C TYR A 142 -1.30 7.57 -1.15
N ARG A 143 -2.62 7.64 -1.01
CA ARG A 143 -3.41 8.85 -1.22
C ARG A 143 -4.16 9.24 0.04
N SER A 144 -4.13 10.52 0.38
CA SER A 144 -4.90 11.06 1.50
C SER A 144 -6.41 10.87 1.27
N GLY A 145 -7.13 10.48 2.32
CA GLY A 145 -8.58 10.24 2.24
C GLY A 145 -9.00 8.94 1.53
N ARG A 146 -8.06 8.13 1.03
CA ARG A 146 -8.34 6.83 0.40
C ARG A 146 -7.73 5.68 1.20
N SER A 147 -8.39 4.55 1.22
CA SER A 147 -7.99 3.40 2.03
C SER A 147 -8.12 2.07 1.29
N THR A 148 -7.50 1.03 1.86
CA THR A 148 -7.70 -0.36 1.41
C THR A 148 -9.16 -0.78 1.44
N LYS A 149 -9.96 -0.23 2.37
CA LYS A 149 -11.40 -0.51 2.47
C LYS A 149 -12.18 0.04 1.28
N ASP A 150 -11.78 1.20 0.77
CA ASP A 150 -12.43 1.83 -0.39
C ASP A 150 -12.12 1.05 -1.67
N ALA A 151 -10.87 0.59 -1.85
CA ALA A 151 -10.49 -0.29 -2.94
C ALA A 151 -11.30 -1.60 -2.92
N LEU A 152 -11.39 -2.25 -1.76
CA LEU A 152 -12.18 -3.47 -1.59
C LEU A 152 -13.67 -3.23 -1.83
N LYS A 153 -14.22 -2.10 -1.37
CA LYS A 153 -15.61 -1.71 -1.60
C LYS A 153 -15.92 -1.51 -3.10
N LYS A 154 -14.98 -0.92 -3.85
CA LYS A 154 -15.10 -0.79 -5.31
C LYS A 154 -15.14 -2.17 -5.98
N ILE A 155 -14.18 -3.05 -5.69
CA ILE A 155 -14.14 -4.41 -6.22
C ILE A 155 -15.43 -5.17 -5.90
N TRP A 156 -15.92 -5.04 -4.66
CA TRP A 156 -17.14 -5.69 -4.24
C TRP A 156 -18.34 -5.28 -5.10
N ARG A 157 -18.52 -3.97 -5.34
CA ARG A 157 -19.58 -3.45 -6.19
C ARG A 157 -19.48 -3.95 -7.63
N GLU A 158 -18.28 -4.03 -8.18
CA GLU A 158 -18.04 -4.50 -9.54
C GLU A 158 -18.36 -6.00 -9.67
N LEU A 159 -17.96 -6.81 -8.71
CA LEU A 159 -18.30 -8.22 -8.66
C LEU A 159 -19.81 -8.45 -8.51
N ASP A 160 -20.50 -7.66 -7.67
CA ASP A 160 -21.96 -7.71 -7.55
C ASP A 160 -22.69 -7.27 -8.82
N ALA A 161 -22.07 -6.37 -9.60
CA ALA A 161 -22.56 -5.96 -10.91
C ALA A 161 -22.35 -7.04 -12.00
N GLY A 162 -21.77 -8.20 -11.66
CA GLY A 162 -21.60 -9.33 -12.60
C GLY A 162 -20.23 -9.39 -13.28
N ASN A 163 -19.25 -8.54 -12.89
CA ASN A 163 -17.89 -8.60 -13.43
C ASN A 163 -17.08 -9.69 -12.71
N GLU A 164 -17.36 -10.96 -13.02
CA GLU A 164 -16.88 -12.11 -12.25
C GLU A 164 -15.53 -12.68 -12.69
N TRP A 165 -14.96 -12.20 -13.78
CA TRP A 165 -13.61 -12.53 -14.21
C TRP A 165 -12.64 -11.47 -13.71
N VAL A 166 -11.52 -11.91 -13.15
CA VAL A 166 -10.55 -11.02 -12.50
C VAL A 166 -9.17 -11.28 -13.09
N VAL A 167 -8.54 -10.21 -13.58
CA VAL A 167 -7.10 -10.19 -13.81
C VAL A 167 -6.45 -9.87 -12.47
N ASP A 168 -5.73 -10.81 -11.90
CA ASP A 168 -4.95 -10.69 -10.66
C ASP A 168 -3.48 -10.66 -11.07
N ALA A 169 -2.85 -9.50 -10.99
CA ALA A 169 -1.53 -9.27 -11.54
C ALA A 169 -0.59 -8.59 -10.53
N ASP A 170 0.68 -9.00 -10.57
CA ASP A 170 1.76 -8.49 -9.74
C ASP A 170 2.87 -7.91 -10.63
N LEU A 171 3.44 -6.79 -10.26
CA LEU A 171 4.57 -6.19 -10.97
C LEU A 171 5.88 -6.85 -10.53
N ARG A 172 6.78 -7.05 -11.50
CA ARG A 172 8.09 -7.62 -11.21
C ARG A 172 9.01 -6.52 -10.70
N ASP A 173 9.47 -6.66 -9.46
CA ASP A 173 10.44 -5.75 -8.81
C ASP A 173 10.18 -4.26 -9.10
N PHE A 174 8.91 -3.85 -8.94
CA PHE A 174 8.45 -2.53 -9.35
C PHE A 174 9.36 -1.39 -8.88
N PHE A 175 9.68 -1.37 -7.57
CA PHE A 175 10.50 -0.29 -7.02
C PHE A 175 11.95 -0.34 -7.50
N GLY A 176 12.48 -1.53 -7.84
CA GLY A 176 13.85 -1.68 -8.34
C GLY A 176 14.01 -1.45 -9.85
N SER A 177 12.89 -1.36 -10.59
CA SER A 177 12.90 -1.25 -12.05
C SER A 177 12.37 0.08 -12.60
N VAL A 178 12.17 1.08 -11.74
CA VAL A 178 11.69 2.40 -12.17
C VAL A 178 12.77 3.12 -12.95
N ASP A 179 12.50 3.37 -14.22
CA ASP A 179 13.34 4.19 -15.10
C ASP A 179 13.26 5.66 -14.67
N HIS A 180 14.39 6.23 -14.26
CA HIS A 180 14.47 7.59 -13.72
C HIS A 180 14.10 8.64 -14.77
N ASP A 181 14.52 8.48 -16.03
CA ASP A 181 14.26 9.45 -17.09
C ASP A 181 12.77 9.49 -17.46
N LYS A 182 12.11 8.32 -17.53
CA LYS A 182 10.67 8.25 -17.73
C LYS A 182 9.91 8.88 -16.57
N LEU A 183 10.31 8.60 -15.33
CA LEU A 183 9.69 9.19 -14.15
C LEU A 183 9.85 10.73 -14.16
N LEU A 184 11.06 11.23 -14.39
CA LEU A 184 11.34 12.68 -14.46
C LEU A 184 10.59 13.35 -15.62
N THR A 185 10.46 12.67 -16.77
CA THR A 185 9.63 13.13 -17.89
C THR A 185 8.18 13.32 -17.47
N LEU A 186 7.61 12.38 -16.70
CA LEU A 186 6.25 12.48 -16.16
C LEU A 186 6.12 13.61 -15.14
N VAL A 187 7.09 13.75 -14.23
CA VAL A 187 7.12 14.88 -13.28
C VAL A 187 7.16 16.21 -14.02
N ASN A 188 7.98 16.33 -15.05
CA ASN A 188 8.15 17.55 -15.86
C ASN A 188 6.88 17.95 -16.63
N GLN A 189 5.91 17.09 -16.78
CA GLN A 189 4.63 17.46 -17.39
C GLN A 189 3.82 18.45 -16.54
N ARG A 190 4.06 18.48 -15.22
CA ARG A 190 3.35 19.37 -14.27
C ARG A 190 4.31 20.34 -13.55
N VAL A 191 5.55 19.97 -13.35
CA VAL A 191 6.56 20.76 -12.64
C VAL A 191 7.80 20.87 -13.52
N SER A 192 8.07 22.05 -14.07
CA SER A 192 9.21 22.34 -14.94
C SER A 192 10.32 23.15 -14.24
N ASP A 193 10.31 23.19 -12.92
CA ASP A 193 11.39 23.74 -12.12
C ASP A 193 12.62 22.81 -12.20
N GLY A 194 13.65 23.24 -12.93
CA GLY A 194 14.85 22.42 -13.16
C GLY A 194 15.61 22.06 -11.88
N ARG A 195 15.57 22.93 -10.86
CA ARG A 195 16.20 22.65 -9.56
C ARG A 195 15.46 21.56 -8.80
N VAL A 196 14.12 21.56 -8.85
CA VAL A 196 13.30 20.51 -8.25
C VAL A 196 13.49 19.18 -8.96
N LEU A 197 13.51 19.17 -10.29
CA LEU A 197 13.80 17.96 -11.08
C LEU A 197 15.21 17.42 -10.77
N GLY A 198 16.21 18.31 -10.66
CA GLY A 198 17.57 17.94 -10.25
C GLY A 198 17.62 17.32 -8.84
N LEU A 199 16.92 17.90 -7.86
CA LEU A 199 16.81 17.35 -6.50
C LEU A 199 16.18 15.96 -6.49
N ILE A 200 15.09 15.75 -7.24
CA ILE A 200 14.45 14.44 -7.36
C ILE A 200 15.45 13.45 -7.98
N LYS A 201 16.13 13.82 -9.05
CA LYS A 201 17.15 12.99 -9.71
C LYS A 201 18.26 12.59 -8.73
N GLN A 202 18.83 13.52 -8.00
CA GLN A 202 19.86 13.25 -6.99
C GLN A 202 19.38 12.29 -5.90
N ILE A 203 18.14 12.43 -5.43
CA ILE A 203 17.56 11.53 -4.44
C ILE A 203 17.40 10.09 -5.00
N LEU A 204 17.02 9.95 -6.27
CA LEU A 204 16.89 8.66 -6.93
C LEU A 204 18.26 7.98 -7.14
N GLU A 205 19.27 8.76 -7.49
CA GLU A 205 20.65 8.34 -7.79
C GLU A 205 21.57 8.29 -6.56
N ALA A 206 21.08 8.62 -5.36
CA ALA A 206 21.90 8.67 -4.14
C ALA A 206 22.63 7.35 -3.81
N GLY A 207 22.16 6.25 -4.36
CA GLY A 207 22.75 4.93 -4.14
C GLY A 207 22.27 4.29 -2.83
N CYS A 208 22.80 3.10 -2.57
CA CYS A 208 22.53 2.38 -1.33
C CYS A 208 23.83 1.78 -0.75
N VAL A 209 23.82 1.58 0.57
CA VAL A 209 24.89 0.86 1.27
C VAL A 209 24.31 -0.40 1.87
N ALA A 210 24.85 -1.55 1.47
CA ALA A 210 24.51 -2.87 1.99
C ALA A 210 25.78 -3.55 2.51
N ASN A 211 25.76 -4.01 3.76
CA ASN A 211 26.91 -4.67 4.39
C ASN A 211 28.23 -3.88 4.27
N GLY A 212 28.17 -2.55 4.41
CA GLY A 212 29.34 -1.67 4.30
C GLY A 212 29.78 -1.35 2.86
N THR A 213 29.18 -1.95 1.84
CA THR A 213 29.53 -1.70 0.43
C THR A 213 28.53 -0.74 -0.21
N ARG A 214 29.02 0.37 -0.78
CA ARG A 214 28.22 1.33 -1.55
C ARG A 214 27.95 0.77 -2.95
N ARG A 215 26.70 0.91 -3.41
CA ARG A 215 26.26 0.58 -4.77
C ARG A 215 25.55 1.79 -5.36
N ALA A 216 25.86 2.11 -6.61
CA ALA A 216 25.10 3.10 -7.37
C ALA A 216 23.67 2.60 -7.63
N THR A 217 22.74 3.52 -7.79
CA THR A 217 21.36 3.24 -8.20
C THR A 217 21.14 3.91 -9.55
N GLU A 218 21.20 3.13 -10.63
CA GLU A 218 20.95 3.61 -12.00
C GLU A 218 19.46 3.61 -12.30
N ASP A 219 18.74 2.62 -11.75
CA ASP A 219 17.29 2.45 -11.83
C ASP A 219 16.71 2.24 -10.45
N GLY A 220 15.41 2.48 -10.34
CA GLY A 220 14.65 2.17 -9.14
C GLY A 220 14.44 3.36 -8.20
N VAL A 221 13.45 3.17 -7.34
CA VAL A 221 13.11 4.11 -6.27
C VAL A 221 13.32 3.39 -4.94
N PRO A 222 14.05 3.96 -3.98
CA PRO A 222 14.32 3.31 -2.71
C PRO A 222 13.03 2.91 -1.99
N GLN A 223 12.83 1.61 -1.73
CA GLN A 223 11.72 1.16 -0.88
C GLN A 223 11.95 1.67 0.54
N GLY A 224 11.15 2.67 0.96
CA GLY A 224 11.26 3.32 2.27
C GLY A 224 11.66 4.80 2.21
N GLY A 225 11.98 5.33 1.05
CA GLY A 225 12.11 6.77 0.84
C GLY A 225 10.76 7.49 1.06
N VAL A 226 10.80 8.69 1.62
CA VAL A 226 9.58 9.48 1.93
C VAL A 226 8.83 9.89 0.66
N ILE A 227 9.56 10.20 -0.41
CA ILE A 227 8.98 10.62 -1.69
C ILE A 227 8.55 9.44 -2.58
N SER A 228 9.06 8.22 -2.32
CA SER A 228 8.87 7.03 -3.16
C SER A 228 7.41 6.68 -3.45
N PRO A 229 6.46 6.78 -2.48
CA PRO A 229 5.04 6.56 -2.73
C PRO A 229 4.43 7.51 -3.77
N LEU A 230 4.82 8.79 -3.73
CA LEU A 230 4.36 9.78 -4.70
C LEU A 230 4.92 9.47 -6.10
N MET A 231 6.21 9.16 -6.21
CA MET A 231 6.87 8.80 -7.47
C MET A 231 6.23 7.56 -8.10
N SER A 232 5.93 6.54 -7.28
CA SER A 232 5.18 5.36 -7.70
C SER A 232 3.81 5.71 -8.30
N ASN A 233 3.06 6.60 -7.66
CA ASN A 233 1.75 7.01 -8.15
C ASN A 233 1.85 7.85 -9.44
N ILE A 234 2.86 8.72 -9.56
CA ILE A 234 3.11 9.50 -10.77
C ILE A 234 3.39 8.55 -11.94
N LEU A 235 4.29 7.56 -11.76
CA LEU A 235 4.66 6.61 -12.80
C LEU A 235 3.48 5.76 -13.28
N LEU A 236 2.61 5.31 -12.36
CA LEU A 236 1.49 4.41 -12.68
C LEU A 236 0.17 5.13 -13.03
N THR A 237 0.07 6.44 -12.89
CA THR A 237 -1.14 7.18 -13.28
C THR A 237 -1.47 7.06 -14.78
N PRO A 238 -0.52 7.09 -15.72
CA PRO A 238 -0.79 6.82 -17.13
C PRO A 238 -1.41 5.43 -17.35
N PHE A 239 -0.94 4.41 -16.63
CA PHE A 239 -1.52 3.07 -16.67
C PHE A 239 -2.99 3.08 -16.25
N ASP A 240 -3.32 3.70 -15.11
CA ASP A 240 -4.68 3.77 -14.60
C ASP A 240 -5.61 4.44 -15.62
N ARG A 241 -5.19 5.59 -16.15
CA ARG A 241 -5.98 6.39 -17.11
C ARG A 241 -6.20 5.67 -18.43
N GLU A 242 -5.14 5.08 -19.01
CA GLU A 242 -5.25 4.38 -20.30
C GLU A 242 -6.09 3.11 -20.20
N MET A 243 -5.97 2.36 -19.12
CA MET A 243 -6.83 1.20 -18.87
C MET A 243 -8.30 1.62 -18.77
N ARG A 244 -8.61 2.67 -18.02
CA ARG A 244 -9.99 3.19 -17.89
C ARG A 244 -10.51 3.79 -19.19
N ARG A 245 -9.67 4.51 -19.94
CA ARG A 245 -10.03 5.03 -21.27
C ARG A 245 -10.44 3.93 -22.26
N LYS A 246 -9.79 2.75 -22.13
CA LYS A 246 -10.16 1.55 -22.90
C LYS A 246 -11.40 0.82 -22.35
N GLY A 247 -12.04 1.34 -21.30
CA GLY A 247 -13.25 0.78 -20.70
C GLY A 247 -13.00 -0.30 -19.64
N PHE A 248 -11.73 -0.57 -19.25
CA PHE A 248 -11.43 -1.58 -18.25
C PHE A 248 -11.61 -1.06 -16.81
N ARG A 249 -12.13 -1.91 -15.95
CA ARG A 249 -12.43 -1.61 -14.52
C ARG A 249 -11.23 -1.94 -13.64
N VAL A 250 -10.25 -1.04 -13.62
CA VAL A 250 -9.03 -1.18 -12.80
C VAL A 250 -9.30 -0.75 -11.36
N THR A 251 -8.74 -1.47 -10.41
CA THR A 251 -8.59 -1.06 -9.01
C THR A 251 -7.16 -1.29 -8.60
N ARG A 252 -6.44 -0.21 -8.26
CA ARG A 252 -5.02 -0.25 -7.88
C ARG A 252 -4.79 0.26 -6.46
N TYR A 253 -3.90 -0.39 -5.74
CA TYR A 253 -3.37 0.06 -4.46
C TYR A 253 -1.84 -0.09 -4.45
N ALA A 254 -1.12 1.01 -4.65
CA ALA A 254 0.32 1.01 -4.90
C ALA A 254 0.68 0.23 -6.19
N ASP A 255 1.51 -0.81 -6.06
CA ASP A 255 1.92 -1.75 -7.10
C ASP A 255 0.97 -2.96 -7.26
N ASP A 256 0.04 -3.15 -6.32
CA ASP A 256 -0.96 -4.24 -6.34
C ASP A 256 -2.24 -3.77 -7.07
N TRP A 257 -2.67 -4.47 -8.12
CA TRP A 257 -3.83 -4.07 -8.90
C TRP A 257 -4.61 -5.26 -9.45
N VAL A 258 -5.89 -5.03 -9.68
CA VAL A 258 -6.80 -5.99 -10.29
C VAL A 258 -7.68 -5.30 -11.35
N VAL A 259 -8.12 -6.07 -12.35
CA VAL A 259 -9.16 -5.66 -13.29
C VAL A 259 -10.32 -6.64 -13.19
N THR A 260 -11.53 -6.12 -13.01
CA THR A 260 -12.75 -6.92 -13.01
C THR A 260 -13.45 -6.84 -14.36
N CYS A 261 -13.86 -7.98 -14.90
CA CYS A 261 -14.37 -8.16 -16.26
C CYS A 261 -15.64 -9.02 -16.27
N GLN A 262 -16.50 -8.83 -17.28
CA GLN A 262 -17.70 -9.63 -17.47
C GLN A 262 -17.40 -11.01 -18.05
N SER A 263 -16.36 -11.12 -18.89
CA SER A 263 -16.00 -12.35 -19.58
C SER A 263 -14.50 -12.63 -19.51
N ARG A 264 -14.13 -13.90 -19.75
CA ARG A 264 -12.74 -14.31 -19.88
C ARG A 264 -12.05 -13.61 -21.07
N ARG A 265 -12.76 -13.38 -22.15
CA ARG A 265 -12.25 -12.67 -23.34
C ARG A 265 -11.91 -11.22 -23.00
N GLU A 266 -12.80 -10.52 -22.28
CA GLU A 266 -12.52 -9.16 -21.79
C GLU A 266 -11.29 -9.14 -20.86
N ALA A 267 -11.15 -10.13 -19.95
CA ALA A 267 -10.00 -10.23 -19.06
C ALA A 267 -8.68 -10.47 -19.84
N GLN A 268 -8.70 -11.28 -20.89
CA GLN A 268 -7.55 -11.47 -21.78
C GLN A 268 -7.17 -10.18 -22.51
N ALA A 269 -8.16 -9.45 -23.03
CA ALA A 269 -7.93 -8.16 -23.67
C ALA A 269 -7.39 -7.10 -22.69
N ALA A 270 -7.92 -7.09 -21.45
CA ALA A 270 -7.44 -6.22 -20.38
C ALA A 270 -5.97 -6.51 -20.00
N LEU A 271 -5.61 -7.79 -19.87
CA LEU A 271 -4.23 -8.19 -19.58
C LEU A 271 -3.27 -7.77 -20.70
N ALA A 272 -3.60 -8.06 -21.95
CA ALA A 272 -2.78 -7.66 -23.11
C ALA A 272 -2.66 -6.13 -23.25
N ALA A 273 -3.69 -5.37 -22.87
CA ALA A 273 -3.61 -3.92 -22.83
C ALA A 273 -2.72 -3.44 -21.69
N ALA A 274 -2.82 -4.06 -20.51
CA ALA A 274 -2.01 -3.75 -19.36
C ALA A 274 -0.51 -3.97 -19.65
N GLU A 275 -0.15 -5.11 -20.23
CA GLU A 275 1.24 -5.43 -20.62
C GLU A 275 1.84 -4.36 -21.51
N ARG A 276 1.14 -3.99 -22.59
CA ARG A 276 1.62 -2.95 -23.53
C ARG A 276 1.79 -1.58 -22.90
N ILE A 277 0.89 -1.19 -21.98
CA ILE A 277 0.97 0.13 -21.33
C ILE A 277 2.12 0.12 -20.31
N LEU A 278 2.26 -0.94 -19.52
CA LEU A 278 3.32 -1.06 -18.53
C LEU A 278 4.71 -1.13 -19.17
N GLU A 279 4.85 -1.84 -20.31
CA GLU A 279 6.09 -1.89 -21.08
C GLU A 279 6.55 -0.50 -21.54
N GLN A 280 5.64 0.37 -21.98
CA GLN A 280 5.96 1.76 -22.33
C GLN A 280 6.47 2.55 -21.13
N LEU A 281 6.00 2.21 -19.92
CA LEU A 281 6.47 2.81 -18.66
C LEU A 281 7.78 2.18 -18.14
N GLY A 282 8.30 1.14 -18.79
CA GLY A 282 9.47 0.39 -18.34
C GLY A 282 9.18 -0.59 -17.21
N VAL A 283 7.90 -0.92 -16.99
CA VAL A 283 7.46 -1.82 -15.92
C VAL A 283 6.99 -3.14 -16.51
N THR A 284 7.39 -4.26 -15.91
CA THR A 284 7.04 -5.59 -16.40
C THR A 284 6.15 -6.36 -15.42
N LEU A 285 5.29 -7.22 -15.94
CA LEU A 285 4.48 -8.12 -15.13
C LEU A 285 5.30 -9.31 -14.64
N HIS A 286 4.95 -9.79 -13.45
CA HIS A 286 5.51 -11.04 -12.93
C HIS A 286 4.70 -12.22 -13.47
N VAL A 287 5.20 -12.87 -14.53
CA VAL A 287 4.53 -13.97 -15.26
C VAL A 287 3.97 -15.04 -14.32
N GLY A 288 4.77 -15.50 -13.36
CA GLY A 288 4.37 -16.57 -12.42
C GLY A 288 3.31 -16.20 -11.39
N LYS A 289 2.95 -14.92 -11.28
CA LYS A 289 1.94 -14.43 -10.32
C LYS A 289 0.74 -13.78 -11.00
N THR A 290 0.88 -13.44 -12.28
CA THR A 290 -0.22 -12.87 -13.07
C THR A 290 -1.13 -13.99 -13.57
N ARG A 291 -2.43 -13.84 -13.32
CA ARG A 291 -3.42 -14.86 -13.69
C ARG A 291 -4.79 -14.26 -13.95
N ILE A 292 -5.55 -14.91 -14.82
CA ILE A 292 -6.96 -14.64 -15.03
C ILE A 292 -7.76 -15.69 -14.27
N VAL A 293 -8.59 -15.26 -13.33
CA VAL A 293 -9.38 -16.15 -12.47
C VAL A 293 -10.85 -15.76 -12.48
N HIS A 294 -11.73 -16.74 -12.39
CA HIS A 294 -13.14 -16.50 -12.11
C HIS A 294 -13.35 -16.42 -10.59
N VAL A 295 -14.18 -15.50 -10.13
CA VAL A 295 -14.43 -15.25 -8.69
C VAL A 295 -14.91 -16.49 -7.92
N ARG A 296 -15.45 -17.53 -8.59
CA ARG A 296 -15.77 -18.83 -7.99
C ARG A 296 -14.55 -19.53 -7.41
N HIS A 297 -13.38 -19.38 -8.04
CA HIS A 297 -12.12 -19.98 -7.55
C HIS A 297 -11.47 -19.11 -6.48
N GLY A 298 -11.82 -17.83 -6.46
CA GLY A 298 -11.30 -16.83 -5.55
C GLY A 298 -9.92 -16.29 -5.95
N PHE A 299 -9.68 -15.04 -5.62
CA PHE A 299 -8.41 -14.34 -5.79
C PHE A 299 -8.00 -13.64 -4.49
N GLU A 300 -6.75 -13.21 -4.41
CA GLU A 300 -6.20 -12.52 -3.25
C GLU A 300 -5.91 -11.07 -3.59
N PHE A 301 -6.39 -10.14 -2.80
CA PHE A 301 -6.09 -8.72 -2.95
C PHE A 301 -6.03 -8.05 -1.58
N LEU A 302 -5.01 -7.22 -1.33
CA LEU A 302 -4.82 -6.47 -0.08
C LEU A 302 -4.97 -7.34 1.19
N GLY A 303 -4.43 -8.54 1.16
CA GLY A 303 -4.48 -9.44 2.32
C GLY A 303 -5.80 -10.21 2.49
N TYR A 304 -6.80 -9.95 1.65
CA TYR A 304 -8.05 -10.69 1.61
C TYR A 304 -8.04 -11.77 0.53
N LYS A 305 -8.75 -12.86 0.78
CA LYS A 305 -9.19 -13.82 -0.21
C LYS A 305 -10.68 -13.57 -0.48
N ILE A 306 -11.00 -13.17 -1.71
CA ILE A 306 -12.36 -12.87 -2.15
C ILE A 306 -12.84 -14.02 -3.01
N LYS A 307 -14.05 -14.54 -2.74
CA LYS A 307 -14.62 -15.69 -3.43
C LYS A 307 -16.13 -15.60 -3.46
N ARG A 308 -16.76 -16.01 -4.58
CA ARG A 308 -18.20 -16.26 -4.63
C ARG A 308 -18.48 -17.70 -4.20
N GLY A 309 -19.43 -17.90 -3.27
CA GLY A 309 -19.90 -19.21 -2.84
C GLY A 309 -20.61 -19.94 -3.98
N GLN A 310 -20.58 -21.27 -3.94
CA GLN A 310 -21.45 -22.07 -4.80
C GLN A 310 -22.89 -21.95 -4.31
N ARG A 311 -23.84 -21.90 -5.24
CA ARG A 311 -25.26 -21.97 -4.93
C ARG A 311 -25.52 -23.28 -4.18
N SER A 312 -25.92 -23.21 -2.93
CA SER A 312 -26.48 -24.39 -2.27
C SER A 312 -27.80 -24.72 -2.97
N LEU A 313 -27.91 -25.91 -3.55
CA LEU A 313 -29.14 -26.45 -4.16
C LEU A 313 -30.30 -26.56 -3.17
N ARG A 314 -30.10 -26.17 -1.91
CA ARG A 314 -31.07 -26.23 -0.80
C ARG A 314 -31.60 -24.88 -0.32
N LEU A 315 -31.54 -23.82 -1.13
CA LEU A 315 -32.22 -22.58 -0.78
C LEU A 315 -33.72 -22.73 -1.04
N PRO A 316 -34.60 -22.39 -0.06
CA PRO A 316 -36.05 -22.38 -0.25
C PRO A 316 -36.42 -21.48 -1.45
N ALA A 317 -37.47 -21.92 -2.20
CA ALA A 317 -37.94 -21.21 -3.40
C ALA A 317 -38.28 -19.73 -3.17
N GLU A 318 -38.64 -19.33 -1.95
CA GLU A 318 -38.90 -17.95 -1.54
C GLU A 318 -37.68 -17.04 -1.63
N LYS A 319 -36.46 -17.53 -1.30
CA LYS A 319 -35.21 -16.76 -1.45
C LYS A 319 -34.77 -16.63 -2.91
N ILE A 320 -35.20 -17.49 -3.80
CA ILE A 320 -34.92 -17.42 -5.25
C ILE A 320 -35.77 -16.32 -5.88
N ARG A 321 -36.97 -16.07 -5.41
CA ARG A 321 -37.90 -15.02 -5.89
C ARG A 321 -37.44 -13.60 -5.49
N SER A 322 -36.63 -13.45 -4.47
CA SER A 322 -36.13 -12.13 -3.99
C SER A 322 -34.92 -11.58 -4.75
N GLY A 323 -34.59 -12.11 -5.94
CA GLY A 323 -33.49 -11.59 -6.76
C GLY A 323 -32.08 -11.86 -6.22
N VAL A 324 -31.92 -12.75 -5.24
CA VAL A 324 -30.62 -13.17 -4.72
C VAL A 324 -29.87 -13.90 -5.83
N ARG A 325 -28.81 -13.28 -6.34
CA ARG A 325 -27.95 -13.85 -7.38
C ARG A 325 -27.27 -15.12 -6.86
N ALA A 326 -26.89 -16.00 -7.77
CA ALA A 326 -26.29 -17.29 -7.49
C ALA A 326 -24.99 -17.15 -6.66
N GLY A 327 -25.09 -17.39 -5.35
CA GLY A 327 -23.99 -17.41 -4.39
C GLY A 327 -23.55 -16.02 -3.90
N ASP A 328 -23.46 -15.89 -2.57
CA ASP A 328 -22.99 -14.66 -1.93
C ASP A 328 -21.49 -14.49 -2.12
N LEU A 329 -21.02 -13.23 -2.17
CA LEU A 329 -19.60 -12.91 -2.10
C LEU A 329 -19.10 -13.06 -0.67
N TYR A 330 -17.94 -13.64 -0.53
CA TYR A 330 -17.24 -13.81 0.75
C TYR A 330 -15.84 -13.21 0.68
N ALA A 331 -15.46 -12.51 1.74
CA ALA A 331 -14.10 -12.05 1.96
C ALA A 331 -13.57 -12.66 3.26
N PHE A 332 -12.38 -13.22 3.19
CA PHE A 332 -11.66 -13.82 4.32
C PHE A 332 -10.24 -13.28 4.39
N PRO A 333 -9.61 -13.19 5.57
CA PRO A 333 -8.17 -13.00 5.63
C PRO A 333 -7.45 -14.13 4.90
N ARG A 334 -6.50 -13.80 4.02
CA ARG A 334 -5.70 -14.83 3.34
C ARG A 334 -4.88 -15.65 4.37
N THR A 335 -4.58 -16.90 4.05
CA THR A 335 -3.88 -17.81 4.94
C THR A 335 -2.56 -17.25 5.46
N LYS A 336 -1.79 -16.57 4.60
CA LYS A 336 -0.53 -15.91 4.97
C LYS A 336 -0.74 -14.80 6.02
N SER A 337 -1.81 -14.01 5.92
CA SER A 337 -2.14 -12.96 6.90
C SER A 337 -2.49 -13.55 8.25
N ILE A 338 -3.25 -14.67 8.28
CA ILE A 338 -3.57 -15.39 9.52
C ILE A 338 -2.30 -15.96 10.16
N GLN A 339 -1.43 -16.56 9.34
CA GLN A 339 -0.17 -17.13 9.84
C GLN A 339 0.75 -16.04 10.40
N HIS A 340 0.92 -14.94 9.69
CA HIS A 340 1.71 -13.80 10.16
C HIS A 340 1.18 -13.25 11.50
N PHE A 341 -0.12 -13.07 11.64
CA PHE A 341 -0.74 -12.68 12.90
C PHE A 341 -0.39 -13.65 14.03
N LYS A 342 -0.55 -14.96 13.79
CA LYS A 342 -0.18 -15.99 14.76
C LYS A 342 1.30 -15.92 15.13
N ASP A 343 2.19 -15.68 14.18
CA ASP A 343 3.62 -15.61 14.42
C ASP A 343 4.01 -14.37 15.24
N GLN A 344 3.34 -13.23 15.00
CA GLN A 344 3.50 -12.03 15.84
C GLN A 344 3.11 -12.30 17.30
N ILE A 345 1.98 -12.98 17.51
CA ILE A 345 1.54 -13.37 18.89
C ILE A 345 2.50 -14.42 19.48
N ARG A 346 2.90 -15.45 18.72
CA ARG A 346 3.85 -16.48 19.18
C ARG A 346 5.17 -15.90 19.65
N ARG A 347 5.73 -14.97 18.87
CA ARG A 347 7.03 -14.33 19.17
C ARG A 347 6.98 -13.62 20.52
N ARG A 348 5.90 -12.90 20.82
CA ARG A 348 5.72 -12.17 22.09
C ARG A 348 5.37 -13.09 23.25
N THR A 349 4.61 -14.14 23.03
CA THR A 349 4.14 -15.09 24.07
C THR A 349 5.04 -16.29 24.22
N ARG A 350 6.37 -16.13 24.13
CA ARG A 350 7.33 -17.22 24.40
C ARG A 350 7.29 -17.58 25.88
N ARG A 351 7.35 -18.88 26.21
CA ARG A 351 7.30 -19.36 27.60
C ARG A 351 8.40 -18.80 28.48
N LYS A 352 9.61 -18.59 27.92
CA LYS A 352 10.80 -18.09 28.62
C LYS A 352 10.90 -16.56 28.68
N ALA A 353 9.95 -15.81 28.08
CA ALA A 353 9.98 -14.36 28.13
C ALA A 353 9.85 -13.88 29.58
N PRO A 354 10.76 -13.05 30.11
CA PRO A 354 10.77 -12.60 31.49
C PRO A 354 9.82 -11.38 31.68
N VAL A 355 8.57 -11.52 31.28
CA VAL A 355 7.55 -10.47 31.35
C VAL A 355 6.33 -10.95 32.13
N THR A 356 5.67 -10.04 32.82
CA THR A 356 4.43 -10.31 33.54
C THR A 356 3.26 -10.53 32.56
N THR A 357 2.15 -11.11 33.06
CA THR A 357 0.95 -11.27 32.23
C THR A 357 0.38 -9.93 31.79
N HIS A 358 0.50 -8.89 32.61
CA HIS A 358 0.01 -7.54 32.28
C HIS A 358 0.84 -6.91 31.16
N GLU A 359 2.13 -6.89 31.26
CA GLU A 359 3.05 -6.38 30.24
C GLU A 359 2.86 -7.13 28.91
N LEU A 360 2.74 -8.45 28.99
CA LEU A 360 2.50 -9.28 27.82
C LEU A 360 1.19 -8.92 27.09
N ILE A 361 0.11 -8.68 27.85
CA ILE A 361 -1.17 -8.27 27.28
C ILE A 361 -1.07 -6.87 26.69
N ALA A 362 -0.39 -5.94 27.34
CA ALA A 362 -0.12 -4.61 26.80
C ALA A 362 0.62 -4.68 25.46
N GLU A 363 1.60 -5.58 25.35
CA GLU A 363 2.40 -5.77 24.12
C GLU A 363 1.63 -6.43 22.97
N ILE A 364 0.71 -7.38 23.25
CA ILE A 364 -0.05 -8.08 22.19
C ILE A 364 -1.33 -7.34 21.77
N ASN A 365 -1.91 -6.53 22.63
CA ASN A 365 -3.16 -5.81 22.35
C ASN A 365 -3.10 -4.93 21.09
N PRO A 366 -2.04 -4.13 20.83
CA PRO A 366 -1.93 -3.38 19.58
C PRO A 366 -1.97 -4.27 18.33
N VAL A 367 -1.32 -5.45 18.39
CA VAL A 367 -1.31 -6.42 17.30
C VAL A 367 -2.71 -7.01 17.08
N ILE A 368 -3.40 -7.41 18.16
CA ILE A 368 -4.77 -7.96 18.10
C ILE A 368 -5.73 -6.91 17.55
N ARG A 369 -5.66 -5.68 18.06
CA ARG A 369 -6.55 -4.58 17.67
C ARG A 369 -6.32 -4.18 16.20
N GLY A 370 -5.06 -3.97 15.80
CA GLY A 370 -4.72 -3.56 14.44
C GLY A 370 -5.19 -4.61 13.41
N TRP A 371 -4.86 -5.88 13.62
CA TRP A 371 -5.26 -6.97 12.73
C TRP A 371 -6.77 -7.20 12.76
N GLY A 372 -7.38 -7.17 13.95
CA GLY A 372 -8.81 -7.35 14.12
C GLY A 372 -9.63 -6.26 13.44
N LEU A 373 -9.28 -4.98 13.61
CA LEU A 373 -9.97 -3.85 12.97
C LEU A 373 -9.80 -3.84 11.45
N TYR A 374 -8.66 -4.32 10.95
CA TYR A 374 -8.44 -4.45 9.51
C TYR A 374 -9.43 -5.43 8.89
N PHE A 375 -9.65 -6.60 9.53
CA PHE A 375 -10.48 -7.68 9.00
C PHE A 375 -11.91 -7.75 9.57
N CYS A 376 -12.31 -6.87 10.50
CA CYS A 376 -13.60 -6.96 11.21
C CYS A 376 -14.84 -6.95 10.30
N LYS A 377 -14.76 -6.38 9.10
CA LYS A 377 -15.86 -6.35 8.11
C LYS A 377 -15.89 -7.58 7.19
N ALA A 378 -14.91 -8.49 7.29
CA ALA A 378 -14.89 -9.73 6.53
C ALA A 378 -15.73 -10.84 7.22
N HIS A 379 -15.87 -11.99 6.57
CA HIS A 379 -16.58 -13.15 7.10
C HIS A 379 -15.71 -13.89 8.14
N VAL A 380 -15.43 -13.24 9.26
CA VAL A 380 -14.41 -13.67 10.24
C VAL A 380 -14.97 -14.19 11.57
N ARG A 381 -16.28 -14.14 11.82
CA ARG A 381 -16.86 -14.50 13.14
C ARG A 381 -16.33 -15.83 13.69
N ARG A 382 -16.38 -16.90 12.91
CA ARG A 382 -15.87 -18.22 13.30
C ARG A 382 -14.35 -18.23 13.50
N LEU A 383 -13.61 -17.48 12.65
CA LEU A 383 -12.15 -17.37 12.75
C LEU A 383 -11.76 -16.61 14.02
N PHE A 384 -12.42 -15.49 14.31
CA PHE A 384 -12.15 -14.66 15.48
C PHE A 384 -12.37 -15.43 16.78
N HIS A 385 -13.49 -16.14 16.92
CA HIS A 385 -13.72 -17.03 18.08
C HIS A 385 -12.62 -18.08 18.26
N ARG A 386 -12.14 -18.66 17.16
CA ARG A 386 -11.04 -19.65 17.21
C ARG A 386 -9.71 -19.02 17.60
N LEU A 387 -9.43 -17.80 17.10
CA LEU A 387 -8.21 -17.07 17.44
C LEU A 387 -8.23 -16.55 18.87
N ASP A 388 -9.36 -16.02 19.37
CA ASP A 388 -9.53 -15.60 20.76
C ASP A 388 -9.19 -16.74 21.73
N ARG A 389 -9.79 -17.92 21.53
CA ARG A 389 -9.46 -19.11 22.33
C ARG A 389 -8.01 -19.52 22.21
N TRP A 390 -7.42 -19.39 21.03
CA TRP A 390 -6.01 -19.71 20.83
C TRP A 390 -5.07 -18.71 21.54
N ILE A 391 -5.38 -17.41 21.54
CA ILE A 391 -4.64 -16.38 22.27
C ILE A 391 -4.67 -16.66 23.78
N VAL A 392 -5.84 -16.93 24.33
CA VAL A 392 -5.98 -17.29 25.76
C VAL A 392 -5.10 -18.48 26.12
N ARG A 393 -5.11 -19.55 25.31
CA ARG A 393 -4.23 -20.71 25.53
C ARG A 393 -2.74 -20.36 25.47
N ARG A 394 -2.35 -19.40 24.62
CA ARG A 394 -0.97 -18.88 24.57
C ARG A 394 -0.59 -18.18 25.86
N LEU A 395 -1.48 -17.34 26.41
CA LEU A 395 -1.28 -16.65 27.69
C LEU A 395 -1.17 -17.64 28.85
N TRP A 396 -2.03 -18.64 28.91
CA TRP A 396 -1.90 -19.70 29.91
C TRP A 396 -0.59 -20.47 29.77
N SER A 397 -0.19 -20.80 28.55
CA SER A 397 1.08 -21.50 28.31
C SER A 397 2.29 -20.67 28.76
N HIS A 398 2.27 -19.35 28.57
CA HIS A 398 3.30 -18.44 29.08
C HIS A 398 3.28 -18.40 30.60
N ARG A 399 2.13 -18.16 31.24
CA ARG A 399 2.01 -17.97 32.69
C ARG A 399 2.34 -19.23 33.48
N PHE A 400 1.84 -20.40 33.02
CA PHE A 400 1.96 -21.68 33.74
C PHE A 400 3.06 -22.58 33.18
N LYS A 401 3.82 -22.12 32.18
CA LYS A 401 4.92 -22.86 31.53
C LYS A 401 4.49 -24.24 30.95
N ARG A 402 3.20 -24.50 30.81
CA ARG A 402 2.60 -25.74 30.31
C ARG A 402 1.67 -25.46 29.14
N TRP A 403 1.58 -26.38 28.18
CA TRP A 403 0.74 -26.21 26.99
C TRP A 403 -0.72 -26.65 27.16
N ARG A 404 -1.02 -27.40 28.24
CA ARG A 404 -2.38 -27.93 28.49
C ARG A 404 -3.31 -26.87 29.10
N ASN A 405 -4.65 -27.11 29.07
CA ASN A 405 -5.70 -26.22 29.59
C ASN A 405 -5.66 -26.04 31.14
N THR A 406 -4.50 -25.87 31.72
CA THR A 406 -4.33 -25.75 33.19
C THR A 406 -4.72 -24.37 33.73
N GLY A 407 -4.94 -23.39 32.84
CA GLY A 407 -5.17 -22.00 33.26
C GLY A 407 -6.62 -21.64 33.57
N TRP A 408 -7.60 -22.41 33.08
CA TRP A 408 -9.00 -21.99 33.14
C TRP A 408 -9.57 -21.84 34.56
N LYS A 409 -9.12 -22.62 35.56
CA LYS A 409 -9.50 -22.47 36.97
C LYS A 409 -8.74 -21.34 37.67
N ARG A 410 -7.40 -21.21 37.44
CA ARG A 410 -6.50 -20.26 38.13
C ARG A 410 -6.50 -18.87 37.52
N LEU A 411 -6.70 -18.77 36.21
CA LEU A 411 -6.75 -17.52 35.46
C LEU A 411 -7.86 -17.63 34.39
N PRO A 412 -9.15 -17.57 34.80
CA PRO A 412 -10.27 -17.71 33.87
C PRO A 412 -10.29 -16.58 32.82
N GLU A 413 -10.86 -16.86 31.66
CA GLU A 413 -10.93 -15.91 30.55
C GLU A 413 -11.54 -14.56 30.95
N ARG A 414 -12.54 -14.56 31.85
CA ARG A 414 -13.18 -13.33 32.35
C ARG A 414 -12.17 -12.37 33.00
N ARG A 415 -11.16 -12.90 33.70
CA ARG A 415 -10.10 -12.08 34.29
C ARG A 415 -9.16 -11.52 33.22
N LEU A 416 -8.80 -12.31 32.21
CA LEU A 416 -7.94 -11.84 31.12
C LEU A 416 -8.59 -10.68 30.36
N TYR A 417 -9.90 -10.79 30.06
CA TYR A 417 -10.61 -9.73 29.34
C TYR A 417 -11.01 -8.55 30.24
N GLY A 418 -11.43 -8.80 31.49
CA GLY A 418 -11.88 -7.77 32.42
C GLY A 418 -10.72 -7.08 33.16
N GLU A 419 -9.99 -7.83 33.99
CA GLU A 419 -8.96 -7.24 34.87
C GLU A 419 -7.68 -6.88 34.10
N TYR A 420 -7.23 -7.74 33.18
CA TYR A 420 -5.99 -7.54 32.42
C TYR A 420 -6.19 -6.75 31.10
N GLY A 421 -7.44 -6.48 30.72
CA GLY A 421 -7.76 -5.68 29.54
C GLY A 421 -7.36 -6.31 28.21
N LEU A 422 -7.33 -7.65 28.10
CA LEU A 422 -7.07 -8.34 26.85
C LEU A 422 -8.12 -7.95 25.79
N VAL A 423 -7.68 -7.55 24.60
CA VAL A 423 -8.57 -7.25 23.48
C VAL A 423 -9.17 -8.56 22.93
N LYS A 424 -10.50 -8.59 22.79
CA LYS A 424 -11.24 -9.70 22.20
C LYS A 424 -11.54 -9.42 20.73
N LEU A 425 -11.04 -10.26 19.82
CA LEU A 425 -11.23 -10.07 18.36
C LEU A 425 -12.70 -10.03 17.99
N ILE A 426 -13.52 -10.94 18.56
CA ILE A 426 -14.96 -11.01 18.24
C ILE A 426 -15.71 -9.72 18.61
N ALA A 427 -15.25 -8.99 19.62
CA ALA A 427 -15.85 -7.72 20.04
C ALA A 427 -15.53 -6.56 19.07
N LEU A 428 -14.53 -6.73 18.19
CA LEU A 428 -14.18 -5.74 17.16
C LEU A 428 -15.09 -5.82 15.91
N ILE A 429 -15.90 -6.87 15.80
CA ILE A 429 -16.88 -6.96 14.70
C ILE A 429 -17.99 -5.96 15.01
N PRO A 430 -18.27 -5.01 14.09
CA PRO A 430 -19.37 -4.08 14.27
C PRO A 430 -20.66 -4.86 14.52
N SER A 431 -21.41 -4.47 15.56
CA SER A 431 -22.80 -4.95 15.72
C SER A 431 -23.56 -4.52 14.46
N LEU A 432 -24.17 -5.49 13.78
CA LEU A 432 -25.16 -5.20 12.75
C LEU A 432 -26.33 -4.48 13.47
N ASN A 433 -26.29 -3.16 13.46
CA ASN A 433 -27.51 -2.41 13.61
C ASN A 433 -28.32 -2.73 12.33
N LEU A 434 -29.28 -3.62 12.49
CA LEU A 434 -30.39 -3.79 11.57
C LEU A 434 -31.07 -2.44 11.38
N ARG A 435 -30.71 -1.71 10.32
CA ARG A 435 -31.51 -0.68 9.68
C ARG A 435 -31.43 -0.85 8.17
#